data_dc0dfde667f0c1f70e9847d781de971e
#
_entry.id   dc0dfde667f0c1f70e9847d781de971e
#
_cell.length_a   1.000
_cell.length_b   1.000
_cell.length_c   1.000
_cell.angle_alpha   90.00
_cell.angle_beta   90.00
_cell.angle_gamma   90.00
#
_symmetry.space_group_name_H-M   'P 1'
#
loop_
_entity.id
_entity.type
_entity.pdbx_description
1 polymer ?
#
loop_
_entity_poly.entity_id
_entity_poly.type
_entity_poly.pdbx_seq_one_letter_code
_entity_poly.pdbx_strand_id
1 'polypeptide(L)'
;MLGKPLLAEKFRNFRKKVLDNGWKIGTNLRTLELVYSNRCNFKCKHCSTKAPMGAPSLHEMTLDDISSLADQAHGLGIYEFNLHGGELLLEGDNLFDIIKPINPERSYLFLTSNGYLLNEETAQ
;
A
#
# COMPACT_ATOMS: atom_id res chain seq x y z
N MET A 1 -13.22 -4.00 10.70
CA MET A 1 -14.11 -3.12 9.90
C MET A 1 -15.06 -2.25 10.73
N LEU A 2 -15.40 -2.65 11.95
CA LEU A 2 -16.40 -1.93 12.78
C LEU A 2 -16.03 -0.47 13.14
N GLY A 3 -14.76 -0.09 13.07
CA GLY A 3 -14.31 1.28 13.33
C GLY A 3 -14.11 2.17 12.10
N LYS A 4 -14.33 1.66 10.86
CA LYS A 4 -14.04 2.39 9.62
C LYS A 4 -15.26 2.40 8.68
N PRO A 5 -16.23 3.29 8.90
CA PRO A 5 -17.50 3.29 8.15
C PRO A 5 -17.30 3.53 6.65
N LEU A 6 -16.39 4.43 6.25
CA LEU A 6 -16.09 4.71 4.85
C LEU A 6 -15.49 3.49 4.11
N LEU A 7 -14.61 2.76 4.78
CA LEU A 7 -14.05 1.52 4.25
C LEU A 7 -15.13 0.45 4.11
N ALA A 8 -15.99 0.31 5.11
CA ALA A 8 -17.10 -0.64 5.09
C ALA A 8 -18.07 -0.37 3.93
N GLU A 9 -18.33 0.89 3.62
CA GLU A 9 -19.14 1.29 2.47
C GLU A 9 -18.48 0.90 1.15
N LYS A 10 -17.22 1.21 0.95
CA LYS A 10 -16.47 0.83 -0.27
C LYS A 10 -16.47 -0.68 -0.48
N PHE A 11 -16.25 -1.45 0.58
CA PHE A 11 -16.31 -2.91 0.52
C PHE A 11 -17.69 -3.43 0.10
N ARG A 12 -18.77 -2.88 0.68
CA ARG A 12 -20.15 -3.25 0.29
C ARG A 12 -20.43 -2.93 -1.17
N ASN A 13 -20.00 -1.75 -1.63
CA ASN A 13 -20.19 -1.30 -3.01
C ASN A 13 -19.45 -2.19 -4.00
N PHE A 14 -18.18 -2.54 -3.69
CA PHE A 14 -17.42 -3.49 -4.50
C PHE A 14 -18.10 -4.85 -4.56
N ARG A 15 -18.48 -5.41 -3.39
CA ARG A 15 -19.17 -6.70 -3.32
C ARG A 15 -20.46 -6.71 -4.12
N LYS A 16 -21.27 -5.63 -4.02
CA LYS A 16 -22.50 -5.49 -4.79
C LYS A 16 -22.22 -5.55 -6.29
N LYS A 17 -21.24 -4.78 -6.79
CA LYS A 17 -20.85 -4.79 -8.20
C LYS A 17 -20.42 -6.18 -8.68
N VAL A 18 -19.68 -6.94 -7.87
CA VAL A 18 -19.27 -8.32 -8.21
C VAL A 18 -20.48 -9.26 -8.26
N LEU A 19 -21.40 -9.14 -7.31
CA LEU A 19 -22.65 -9.91 -7.29
C LEU A 19 -23.51 -9.62 -8.51
N ASP A 20 -23.72 -8.33 -8.81
CA ASP A 20 -24.53 -7.88 -9.96
C ASP A 20 -23.91 -8.33 -11.30
N ASN A 21 -22.59 -8.56 -11.33
CA ASN A 21 -21.84 -9.08 -12.48
C ASN A 21 -21.69 -10.62 -12.48
N GLY A 22 -22.56 -11.34 -11.80
CA GLY A 22 -22.56 -12.81 -11.77
C GLY A 22 -21.30 -13.40 -11.13
N TRP A 23 -20.84 -12.83 -10.03
CA TRP A 23 -19.63 -13.23 -9.27
C TRP A 23 -18.30 -13.02 -10.02
N LYS A 24 -18.31 -12.20 -11.06
CA LYS A 24 -17.09 -11.85 -11.80
C LYS A 24 -16.63 -10.45 -11.39
N ILE A 25 -15.33 -10.31 -11.13
CA ILE A 25 -14.72 -9.01 -10.80
C ILE A 25 -14.89 -8.03 -11.96
N GLY A 26 -14.70 -8.50 -13.21
CA GLY A 26 -14.79 -7.66 -14.40
C GLY A 26 -13.75 -6.53 -14.37
N THR A 27 -14.21 -5.32 -14.60
CA THR A 27 -13.39 -4.09 -14.56
C THR A 27 -13.37 -3.41 -13.20
N ASN A 28 -13.93 -4.03 -12.15
CA ASN A 28 -13.95 -3.45 -10.83
C ASN A 28 -12.59 -3.61 -10.15
N LEU A 29 -11.91 -2.51 -9.93
CA LEU A 29 -10.63 -2.47 -9.25
C LEU A 29 -10.84 -2.52 -7.73
N ARG A 30 -9.97 -3.24 -7.03
CA ARG A 30 -10.01 -3.39 -5.58
C ARG A 30 -8.71 -2.95 -4.92
N THR A 31 -7.60 -3.35 -5.49
CA THR A 31 -6.28 -3.26 -4.87
C THR A 31 -5.35 -2.42 -5.74
N LEU A 32 -4.54 -1.59 -5.11
CA LEU A 32 -3.38 -0.93 -5.68
C LEU A 32 -2.11 -1.48 -5.01
N GLU A 33 -1.21 -2.03 -5.82
CA GLU A 33 0.14 -2.40 -5.40
C GLU A 33 1.05 -1.20 -5.60
N LEU A 34 1.74 -0.76 -4.55
CA LEU A 34 2.60 0.39 -4.56
C LEU A 34 4.03 0.01 -4.15
N VAL A 35 4.94 0.02 -5.12
CA VAL A 35 6.37 -0.15 -4.88
C VAL A 35 6.96 1.23 -4.63
N TYR A 36 7.12 1.61 -3.35
CA TYR A 36 7.56 2.95 -2.98
C TYR A 36 9.03 3.20 -3.36
N SER A 37 9.91 2.29 -2.93
CA SER A 37 11.34 2.38 -3.24
C SER A 37 11.94 0.99 -3.42
N ASN A 38 13.16 0.94 -3.99
CA ASN A 38 13.92 -0.29 -4.12
C ASN A 38 15.03 -0.41 -3.07
N ARG A 39 15.12 0.50 -2.11
CA ARG A 39 16.10 0.43 -1.02
C ARG A 39 15.81 -0.74 -0.09
N CYS A 40 16.79 -1.57 0.19
CA CYS A 40 16.64 -2.72 1.09
C CYS A 40 17.93 -2.99 1.86
N ASN A 41 17.78 -3.42 3.10
CA ASN A 41 18.88 -3.86 3.96
C ASN A 41 19.19 -5.36 3.78
N PHE A 42 18.42 -6.09 2.94
CA PHE A 42 18.62 -7.51 2.66
C PHE A 42 18.85 -7.78 1.18
N LYS A 43 19.50 -8.93 0.90
CA LYS A 43 19.70 -9.47 -0.44
C LYS A 43 19.15 -10.88 -0.51
N CYS A 44 17.81 -10.98 -0.52
CA CYS A 44 17.14 -12.27 -0.55
C CYS A 44 17.26 -12.97 -1.91
N LYS A 45 17.54 -14.26 -1.91
CA LYS A 45 17.67 -15.06 -3.15
C LYS A 45 16.35 -15.12 -3.96
N HIS A 46 15.21 -15.02 -3.26
CA HIS A 46 13.86 -15.09 -3.84
C HIS A 46 13.19 -13.72 -3.98
N CYS A 47 13.96 -12.61 -3.89
CA CYS A 47 13.41 -11.26 -3.97
C CYS A 47 12.75 -11.00 -5.33
N SER A 48 11.46 -10.70 -5.33
CA SER A 48 10.70 -10.42 -6.55
C SER A 48 11.07 -9.07 -7.17
N THR A 49 11.37 -8.08 -6.33
CA THR A 49 11.76 -6.72 -6.77
C THR A 49 13.23 -6.64 -7.17
N LYS A 50 14.04 -7.65 -6.82
CA LYS A 50 15.50 -7.65 -7.00
C LYS A 50 16.14 -6.37 -6.47
N ALA A 51 15.60 -5.85 -5.38
CA ALA A 51 16.07 -4.61 -4.76
C ALA A 51 17.59 -4.67 -4.50
N PRO A 52 18.38 -3.73 -5.02
CA PRO A 52 19.80 -3.69 -4.75
C PRO A 52 20.01 -3.27 -3.30
N MET A 53 20.78 -4.06 -2.54
CA MET A 53 21.11 -3.74 -1.16
C MET A 53 21.88 -2.41 -1.10
N GLY A 54 21.31 -1.43 -0.40
CA GLY A 54 21.95 -0.13 -0.14
C GLY A 54 22.06 0.82 -1.34
N ALA A 55 21.53 0.47 -2.51
CA ALA A 55 21.52 1.39 -3.64
C ALA A 55 20.30 2.33 -3.55
N PRO A 56 20.46 3.63 -3.83
CA PRO A 56 19.32 4.51 -3.98
C PRO A 56 18.47 4.07 -5.17
N SER A 57 17.15 4.20 -5.04
CA SER A 57 16.27 4.05 -6.18
C SER A 57 16.53 5.17 -7.19
N LEU A 58 16.56 4.84 -8.47
CA LEU A 58 16.73 5.83 -9.54
C LEU A 58 15.48 6.72 -9.69
N HIS A 59 14.33 6.21 -9.28
CA HIS A 59 13.04 6.91 -9.34
C HIS A 59 12.22 6.54 -8.08
N GLU A 60 12.36 7.34 -7.05
CA GLU A 60 11.49 7.25 -5.87
C GLU A 60 10.29 8.15 -6.10
N MET A 61 9.11 7.70 -5.69
CA MET A 61 7.91 8.53 -5.73
C MET A 61 8.02 9.63 -4.67
N THR A 62 7.61 10.82 -5.05
CA THR A 62 7.43 11.92 -4.10
C THR A 62 6.14 11.74 -3.30
N LEU A 63 5.99 12.45 -2.19
CA LEU A 63 4.74 12.47 -1.43
C LEU A 63 3.57 13.00 -2.26
N ASP A 64 3.82 13.94 -3.18
CA ASP A 64 2.81 14.46 -4.10
C ASP A 64 2.36 13.39 -5.11
N ASP A 65 3.30 12.57 -5.61
CA ASP A 65 2.95 11.43 -6.48
C ASP A 65 2.06 10.43 -5.75
N ILE A 66 2.39 10.10 -4.50
CA ILE A 66 1.61 9.18 -3.67
C ILE A 66 0.21 9.75 -3.41
N SER A 67 0.13 11.04 -3.07
CA SER A 67 -1.15 11.71 -2.83
C SER A 67 -2.03 11.69 -4.09
N SER A 68 -1.45 12.04 -5.24
CA SER A 68 -2.15 12.02 -6.52
C SER A 68 -2.64 10.61 -6.90
N LEU A 69 -1.80 9.59 -6.72
CA LEU A 69 -2.16 8.19 -6.97
C LEU A 69 -3.26 7.70 -6.02
N ALA A 70 -3.18 8.05 -4.73
CA ALA A 70 -4.18 7.69 -3.75
C ALA A 70 -5.55 8.29 -4.08
N ASP A 71 -5.59 9.56 -4.47
CA ASP A 71 -6.83 10.24 -4.87
C ASP A 71 -7.45 9.60 -6.12
N GLN A 72 -6.65 9.31 -7.14
CA GLN A 72 -7.10 8.62 -8.36
C GLN A 72 -7.62 7.22 -8.03
N ALA A 73 -6.89 6.46 -7.22
CA ALA A 73 -7.28 5.12 -6.79
C ALA A 73 -8.62 5.15 -6.03
N HIS A 74 -8.79 6.11 -5.13
CA HIS A 74 -10.05 6.30 -4.41
C HIS A 74 -11.20 6.68 -5.34
N GLY A 75 -10.96 7.51 -6.36
CA GLY A 75 -11.94 7.86 -7.39
C GLY A 75 -12.39 6.64 -8.20
N LEU A 76 -11.50 5.70 -8.47
CA LEU A 76 -11.78 4.43 -9.13
C LEU A 76 -12.46 3.39 -8.22
N GLY A 77 -12.62 3.69 -6.93
CA GLY A 77 -13.24 2.79 -5.96
C GLY A 77 -12.28 1.80 -5.31
N ILE A 78 -10.98 1.93 -5.55
CA ILE A 78 -9.95 1.13 -4.88
C ILE A 78 -9.96 1.46 -3.37
N TYR A 79 -9.86 0.43 -2.56
CA TYR A 79 -9.86 0.56 -1.10
C TYR A 79 -8.79 -0.28 -0.40
N GLU A 80 -8.09 -1.15 -1.13
CA GLU A 80 -6.95 -1.90 -0.62
C GLU A 80 -5.67 -1.33 -1.22
N PHE A 81 -4.73 -0.99 -0.37
CA PHE A 81 -3.41 -0.51 -0.74
C PHE A 81 -2.36 -1.43 -0.15
N ASN A 82 -1.53 -1.98 -0.99
CA ASN A 82 -0.42 -2.83 -0.59
C ASN A 82 0.89 -2.09 -0.84
N LEU A 83 1.48 -1.57 0.24
CA LEU A 83 2.77 -0.91 0.20
C LEU A 83 3.87 -1.93 0.36
N HIS A 84 4.75 -1.95 -0.59
CA HIS A 84 5.97 -2.73 -0.54
C HIS A 84 7.10 -2.04 -1.31
N GLY A 85 8.22 -2.72 -1.45
CA GLY A 85 9.38 -2.17 -2.13
C GLY A 85 10.60 -3.01 -1.81
N GLY A 86 11.71 -2.35 -1.50
CA GLY A 86 12.83 -2.99 -0.86
C GLY A 86 12.48 -3.36 0.58
N GLU A 87 12.69 -2.42 1.51
CA GLU A 87 12.26 -2.53 2.91
C GLU A 87 11.66 -1.20 3.37
N LEU A 88 10.36 -1.20 3.67
CA LEU A 88 9.63 0.01 4.06
C LEU A 88 10.09 0.60 5.40
N LEU A 89 10.51 -0.22 6.34
CA LEU A 89 10.95 0.26 7.65
C LEU A 89 12.27 1.05 7.61
N LEU A 90 12.97 1.06 6.46
CA LEU A 90 14.11 1.96 6.25
C LEU A 90 13.69 3.43 6.15
N GLU A 91 12.41 3.70 5.89
CA GLU A 91 11.89 5.06 5.83
C GLU A 91 11.77 5.72 7.21
N GLY A 92 11.76 4.90 8.29
CA GLY A 92 11.61 5.40 9.65
C GLY A 92 10.34 6.24 9.79
N ASP A 93 10.45 7.43 10.37
CA ASP A 93 9.31 8.34 10.59
C ASP A 93 8.65 8.80 9.28
N ASN A 94 9.38 8.84 8.16
CA ASN A 94 8.83 9.21 6.86
C ASN A 94 7.75 8.21 6.38
N LEU A 95 7.71 6.99 6.93
CA LEU A 95 6.68 6.02 6.59
C LEU A 95 5.28 6.53 6.91
N PHE A 96 5.11 7.30 7.97
CA PHE A 96 3.83 7.92 8.32
C PHE A 96 3.40 8.97 7.29
N ASP A 97 4.34 9.74 6.75
CA ASP A 97 4.05 10.71 5.69
C ASP A 97 3.65 10.02 4.38
N ILE A 98 4.20 8.84 4.09
CA ILE A 98 3.81 7.99 2.95
C ILE A 98 2.40 7.42 3.14
N ILE A 99 2.05 6.99 4.35
CA ILE A 99 0.75 6.37 4.66
C ILE A 99 -0.38 7.40 4.71
N LYS A 100 -0.11 8.59 5.22
CA LYS A 100 -1.11 9.64 5.47
C LYS A 100 -1.95 10.01 4.23
N PRO A 101 -1.39 10.23 3.03
CA PRO A 101 -2.18 10.49 1.83
C PRO A 101 -3.10 9.35 1.43
N ILE A 102 -2.73 8.10 1.72
CA ILE A 102 -3.55 6.92 1.43
C ILE A 102 -4.82 6.89 2.27
N ASN A 103 -4.83 7.64 3.38
CA ASN A 103 -5.96 7.76 4.27
C ASN A 103 -6.43 6.41 4.85
N PRO A 104 -5.79 5.94 5.93
CA PRO A 104 -6.11 4.65 6.56
C PRO A 104 -7.55 4.50 7.05
N GLU A 105 -8.28 5.61 7.28
CA GLU A 105 -9.70 5.57 7.70
C GLU A 105 -10.64 5.06 6.60
N ARG A 106 -10.24 5.25 5.34
CA ARG A 106 -11.03 4.84 4.17
C ARG A 106 -10.37 3.73 3.36
N SER A 107 -9.26 3.17 3.86
CA SER A 107 -8.46 2.17 3.17
C SER A 107 -8.11 0.99 4.06
N TYR A 108 -8.00 -0.18 3.43
CA TYR A 108 -7.24 -1.30 3.93
C TYR A 108 -5.79 -1.12 3.50
N LEU A 109 -4.89 -1.04 4.49
CA LEU A 109 -3.47 -0.85 4.23
C LEU A 109 -2.71 -2.10 4.65
N PHE A 110 -1.97 -2.65 3.70
CA PHE A 110 -1.03 -3.74 3.92
C PHE A 110 0.39 -3.21 3.75
N LEU A 111 1.25 -3.53 4.69
CA LEU A 111 2.67 -3.21 4.66
C LEU A 111 3.46 -4.50 4.58
N THR A 112 4.34 -4.61 3.59
CA THR A 112 5.24 -5.75 3.45
C THR A 112 6.64 -5.36 3.92
N SER A 113 7.13 -6.04 4.93
CA SER A 113 8.45 -5.80 5.54
C SER A 113 9.17 -7.12 5.80
N ASN A 114 10.49 -7.11 5.81
CA ASN A 114 11.31 -8.22 6.29
C ASN A 114 11.37 -8.32 7.83
N GLY A 115 10.83 -7.32 8.53
CA GLY A 115 10.69 -7.27 9.98
C GLY A 115 11.98 -7.02 10.76
N TYR A 116 13.12 -6.90 10.11
CA TYR A 116 14.41 -6.76 10.80
C TYR A 116 14.53 -5.49 11.65
N LEU A 117 13.89 -4.42 11.20
CA LEU A 117 13.88 -3.12 11.89
C LEU A 117 12.67 -2.96 12.82
N LEU A 118 11.82 -3.99 12.94
CA LEU A 118 10.68 -3.95 13.83
C LEU A 118 11.14 -4.14 15.29
N ASN A 119 10.81 -3.18 16.14
CA ASN A 119 11.07 -3.20 17.57
C ASN A 119 9.85 -2.65 18.32
N GLU A 120 9.91 -2.57 19.66
CA GLU A 120 8.80 -2.08 20.48
C GLU A 120 8.39 -0.64 20.14
N GLU A 121 9.35 0.22 19.77
CA GLU A 121 9.12 1.61 19.42
C GLU A 121 8.45 1.74 18.05
N THR A 122 8.89 0.96 17.05
CA THR A 122 8.32 0.96 15.69
C THR A 122 7.02 0.16 15.57
N ALA A 123 6.66 -0.61 16.61
CA ALA A 123 5.43 -1.41 16.65
C ALA A 123 4.24 -0.69 17.31
N GLN A 124 4.45 0.48 17.90
CA GLN A 124 3.40 1.30 18.55
C GLN A 124 2.78 2.28 17.56
#